data_c4125fa5f9351574c7892ccfc91e5a7f
#
_entry.id   c4125fa5f9351574c7892ccfc91e5a7f
#
_cell.length_a   1.000
_cell.length_b   1.000
_cell.length_c   1.000
_cell.angle_alpha   90.00
_cell.angle_beta   90.00
_cell.angle_gamma   90.00
#
_symmetry.space_group_name_H-M   'P 1'
#
loop_
_entity.id
_entity.type
_entity.pdbx_description
1 polymer ?
#
loop_
_entity_poly.entity_id
_entity_poly.type
_entity_poly.pdbx_seq_one_letter_code
_entity_poly.pdbx_strand_id
1 'polypeptide(L)'
;VKNITWHATAQQEKDEILSVFLNAKVEIIPNGIEYDKFQISNVLSKNEYIKKFTNKDYEPNKIIVSMGRLQKKKGFDILIDSFFETLKSFPNSILLIAGGDEGEEKNLKNQIKNLNLENSVFLIGAISGQDKIDFLANADLFCLPSHNENFGNVYIESLATGTPIVASIMTPWSEVETYYCGKWVENSIEKTSKAMNEILIKDRDEIRINSKALAYKYDWKNVALSFKNLFEKVLEEKHEQSK
;
A
#
# COMPACT_ATOMS: atom_id res chain seq x y z
N VAL A 1 6.18 34.24 3.92
CA VAL A 1 6.58 33.41 2.79
C VAL A 1 5.77 33.82 1.58
N LYS A 2 5.95 35.07 1.12
CA LYS A 2 5.31 35.57 -0.11
C LYS A 2 6.05 34.97 -1.30
N ASN A 3 5.31 34.47 -2.29
CA ASN A 3 5.80 33.93 -3.57
C ASN A 3 6.44 32.52 -3.53
N ILE A 4 6.06 31.67 -2.60
CA ILE A 4 6.40 30.24 -2.62
C ILE A 4 5.14 29.43 -2.88
N THR A 5 5.19 28.52 -3.85
CA THR A 5 4.19 27.49 -4.02
C THR A 5 4.74 26.20 -3.40
N TRP A 6 4.00 25.64 -2.46
CA TRP A 6 4.33 24.38 -1.80
C TRP A 6 3.79 23.23 -2.63
N HIS A 7 4.51 22.13 -2.61
CA HIS A 7 4.07 20.86 -3.16
C HIS A 7 3.67 19.91 -2.03
N ALA A 8 2.51 19.29 -2.15
CA ALA A 8 2.03 18.21 -1.28
C ALA A 8 1.70 16.98 -2.14
N THR A 9 1.91 15.79 -1.59
CA THR A 9 1.63 14.52 -2.29
C THR A 9 0.18 14.08 -2.15
N ALA A 10 -0.53 14.57 -1.13
CA ALA A 10 -1.92 14.26 -0.85
C ALA A 10 -2.62 15.41 -0.11
N GLN A 11 -3.96 15.32 -0.01
CA GLN A 11 -4.77 16.32 0.69
C GLN A 11 -4.38 16.45 2.16
N GLN A 12 -4.11 15.35 2.85
CA GLN A 12 -3.69 15.37 4.25
C GLN A 12 -2.42 16.20 4.45
N GLU A 13 -1.40 16.01 3.62
CA GLU A 13 -0.15 16.78 3.68
C GLU A 13 -0.39 18.27 3.38
N LYS A 14 -1.29 18.57 2.43
CA LYS A 14 -1.73 19.95 2.18
C LYS A 14 -2.37 20.58 3.41
N ASP A 15 -3.25 19.86 4.09
CA ASP A 15 -3.95 20.34 5.29
C ASP A 15 -2.95 20.56 6.44
N GLU A 16 -1.95 19.69 6.58
CA GLU A 16 -0.86 19.86 7.54
C GLU A 16 -0.03 21.13 7.25
N ILE A 17 0.34 21.38 5.98
CA ILE A 17 1.04 22.59 5.58
C ILE A 17 0.18 23.82 5.89
N LEU A 18 -1.11 23.80 5.55
CA LEU A 18 -2.02 24.91 5.80
C LEU A 18 -2.29 25.15 7.29
N SER A 19 -2.19 24.12 8.13
CA SER A 19 -2.32 24.29 9.60
C SER A 19 -1.20 25.13 10.20
N VAL A 20 -0.02 25.12 9.58
CA VAL A 20 1.15 25.91 10.00
C VAL A 20 1.24 27.23 9.23
N PHE A 21 0.94 27.20 7.95
CA PHE A 21 1.04 28.34 7.02
C PHE A 21 -0.32 28.64 6.38
N LEU A 22 -1.21 29.27 7.11
CA LEU A 22 -2.63 29.51 6.75
C LEU A 22 -2.86 30.07 5.34
N ASN A 23 -1.92 30.88 4.82
CA ASN A 23 -2.01 31.51 3.51
C ASN A 23 -1.03 30.91 2.49
N ALA A 24 -0.53 29.69 2.72
CA ALA A 24 0.37 29.05 1.78
C ALA A 24 -0.39 28.67 0.49
N LYS A 25 0.25 28.90 -0.66
CA LYS A 25 -0.21 28.33 -1.92
C LYS A 25 0.29 26.89 -1.97
N VAL A 26 -0.61 25.91 -1.95
CA VAL A 26 -0.25 24.49 -1.93
C VAL A 26 -0.93 23.78 -3.09
N GLU A 27 -0.12 23.17 -3.95
CA GLU A 27 -0.58 22.33 -5.05
C GLU A 27 -0.34 20.85 -4.73
N ILE A 28 -1.33 20.01 -5.05
CA ILE A 28 -1.22 18.57 -4.81
C ILE A 28 -0.79 17.89 -6.11
N ILE A 29 0.35 17.23 -6.06
CA ILE A 29 0.82 16.34 -7.12
C ILE A 29 1.29 15.05 -6.44
N PRO A 30 0.66 13.90 -6.70
CA PRO A 30 1.00 12.65 -6.05
C PRO A 30 2.39 12.14 -6.45
N ASN A 31 2.93 11.19 -5.69
CA ASN A 31 4.11 10.47 -6.13
C ASN A 31 3.80 9.64 -7.39
N GLY A 32 4.78 9.53 -8.27
CA GLY A 32 4.71 8.68 -9.44
C GLY A 32 5.28 7.29 -9.22
N ILE A 33 4.94 6.38 -10.12
CA ILE A 33 5.49 5.03 -10.19
C ILE A 33 6.00 4.76 -11.62
N GLU A 34 7.04 3.95 -11.76
CA GLU A 34 7.44 3.39 -13.05
C GLU A 34 6.53 2.20 -13.38
N TYR A 35 5.30 2.52 -13.84
CA TYR A 35 4.22 1.55 -13.99
C TYR A 35 4.65 0.31 -14.79
N ASP A 36 5.37 0.50 -15.89
CA ASP A 36 5.79 -0.59 -16.79
C ASP A 36 6.68 -1.63 -16.06
N LYS A 37 7.48 -1.22 -15.08
CA LYS A 37 8.31 -2.15 -14.28
C LYS A 37 7.48 -3.15 -13.48
N PHE A 38 6.29 -2.76 -13.04
CA PHE A 38 5.40 -3.61 -12.25
C PHE A 38 4.52 -4.53 -13.10
N GLN A 39 4.60 -4.43 -14.44
CA GLN A 39 3.90 -5.35 -15.34
C GLN A 39 4.70 -6.63 -15.61
N ILE A 40 5.99 -6.65 -15.28
CA ILE A 40 6.89 -7.78 -15.51
C ILE A 40 7.05 -8.54 -14.20
N SER A 41 6.15 -9.48 -13.93
CA SER A 41 6.22 -10.38 -12.77
C SER A 41 6.36 -11.82 -13.22
N ASN A 42 7.08 -12.64 -12.44
CA ASN A 42 7.07 -14.07 -12.60
C ASN A 42 5.74 -14.63 -12.06
N VAL A 43 5.02 -15.37 -12.91
CA VAL A 43 3.84 -16.10 -12.45
C VAL A 43 4.31 -17.35 -11.73
N LEU A 44 4.04 -17.41 -10.43
CA LEU A 44 4.40 -18.51 -9.55
C LEU A 44 3.13 -19.27 -9.14
N SER A 45 3.21 -20.59 -9.05
CA SER A 45 2.20 -21.33 -8.29
C SER A 45 2.25 -20.94 -6.82
N LYS A 46 1.16 -21.16 -6.09
CA LYS A 46 1.13 -20.80 -4.66
C LYS A 46 2.22 -21.53 -3.87
N ASN A 47 2.49 -22.78 -4.20
CA ASN A 47 3.55 -23.55 -3.55
C ASN A 47 4.94 -22.94 -3.85
N GLU A 48 5.27 -22.66 -5.12
CA GLU A 48 6.54 -22.01 -5.50
C GLU A 48 6.70 -20.65 -4.78
N TYR A 49 5.63 -19.88 -4.70
CA TYR A 49 5.64 -18.60 -4.00
C TYR A 49 5.95 -18.79 -2.50
N ILE A 50 5.26 -19.71 -1.84
CA ILE A 50 5.49 -19.98 -0.42
C ILE A 50 6.91 -20.50 -0.18
N LYS A 51 7.37 -21.43 -1.01
CA LYS A 51 8.74 -21.95 -0.92
C LYS A 51 9.80 -20.86 -1.10
N LYS A 52 9.59 -19.95 -2.05
CA LYS A 52 10.48 -18.82 -2.31
C LYS A 52 10.62 -17.89 -1.09
N PHE A 53 9.53 -17.56 -0.42
CA PHE A 53 9.53 -16.54 0.63
C PHE A 53 9.55 -17.09 2.07
N THR A 54 9.26 -18.38 2.29
CA THR A 54 9.18 -18.95 3.65
C THR A 54 9.98 -20.23 3.85
N ASN A 55 10.55 -20.83 2.80
CA ASN A 55 11.15 -22.17 2.81
C ASN A 55 10.19 -23.27 3.26
N LYS A 56 8.87 -23.04 3.19
CA LYS A 56 7.84 -24.04 3.47
C LYS A 56 7.36 -24.67 2.17
N ASP A 57 6.76 -25.82 2.25
CA ASP A 57 6.24 -26.59 1.11
C ASP A 57 4.78 -26.96 1.37
N TYR A 58 3.88 -26.07 1.02
CA TYR A 58 2.43 -26.27 1.03
C TYR A 58 1.70 -25.26 0.16
N GLU A 59 0.44 -25.52 -0.15
CA GLU A 59 -0.39 -24.65 -0.94
C GLU A 59 -1.46 -23.96 -0.07
N PRO A 60 -1.34 -22.65 0.20
CA PRO A 60 -2.31 -21.93 1.02
C PRO A 60 -3.61 -21.63 0.25
N ASN A 61 -4.70 -21.46 1.00
CA ASN A 61 -5.97 -21.03 0.44
C ASN A 61 -5.85 -19.61 -0.15
N LYS A 62 -5.40 -18.65 0.68
CA LYS A 62 -5.17 -17.26 0.29
C LYS A 62 -3.80 -16.79 0.74
N ILE A 63 -3.21 -15.89 -0.05
CA ILE A 63 -1.94 -15.24 0.23
C ILE A 63 -2.20 -13.76 0.49
N ILE A 64 -2.07 -13.33 1.73
CA ILE A 64 -2.15 -11.93 2.13
C ILE A 64 -0.73 -11.43 2.37
N VAL A 65 -0.44 -10.23 1.87
CA VAL A 65 0.90 -9.63 2.02
C VAL A 65 0.83 -8.25 2.62
N SER A 66 1.91 -7.85 3.26
CA SER A 66 2.15 -6.48 3.71
C SER A 66 3.62 -6.12 3.57
N MET A 67 3.91 -4.84 3.41
CA MET A 67 5.29 -4.38 3.27
C MET A 67 5.51 -3.01 3.89
N GLY A 68 6.58 -2.88 4.67
CA GLY A 68 7.02 -1.63 5.26
C GLY A 68 8.05 -1.88 6.35
N ARG A 69 8.76 -0.86 6.78
CA ARG A 69 9.65 -0.95 7.94
C ARG A 69 8.87 -1.41 9.16
N LEU A 70 9.40 -2.35 9.94
CA LEU A 70 8.73 -2.86 11.13
C LEU A 70 8.75 -1.81 12.26
N GLN A 71 7.83 -0.86 12.14
CA GLN A 71 7.61 0.26 13.07
C GLN A 71 6.17 0.25 13.56
N LYS A 72 5.95 0.74 14.77
CA LYS A 72 4.61 0.83 15.38
C LYS A 72 3.58 1.54 14.48
N LYS A 73 3.99 2.63 13.82
CA LYS A 73 3.09 3.41 12.94
C LYS A 73 2.55 2.65 11.74
N LYS A 74 3.12 1.48 11.38
CA LYS A 74 2.66 0.67 10.25
C LYS A 74 1.47 -0.23 10.61
N GLY A 75 1.17 -0.40 11.90
CA GLY A 75 -0.01 -1.14 12.35
C GLY A 75 0.06 -2.65 12.07
N PHE A 76 1.25 -3.24 11.99
CA PHE A 76 1.38 -4.68 11.77
C PHE A 76 0.78 -5.52 12.91
N ASP A 77 0.71 -4.97 14.12
CA ASP A 77 0.00 -5.56 15.25
C ASP A 77 -1.50 -5.70 14.95
N ILE A 78 -2.13 -4.64 14.45
CA ILE A 78 -3.54 -4.66 14.01
C ILE A 78 -3.72 -5.67 12.86
N LEU A 79 -2.79 -5.69 11.91
CA LEU A 79 -2.84 -6.62 10.78
C LEU A 79 -2.80 -8.08 11.21
N ILE A 80 -1.92 -8.45 12.14
CA ILE A 80 -1.80 -9.83 12.65
C ILE A 80 -3.08 -10.26 13.35
N ASP A 81 -3.65 -9.41 14.21
CA ASP A 81 -4.92 -9.71 14.88
C ASP A 81 -6.08 -9.81 13.87
N SER A 82 -6.11 -8.91 12.86
CA SER A 82 -7.11 -8.95 11.80
C SER A 82 -6.99 -10.21 10.94
N PHE A 83 -5.78 -10.67 10.69
CA PHE A 83 -5.53 -11.91 9.97
C PHE A 83 -5.99 -13.13 10.78
N PHE A 84 -5.77 -13.13 12.09
CA PHE A 84 -6.31 -14.18 12.98
C PHE A 84 -7.84 -14.32 12.86
N GLU A 85 -8.56 -13.19 12.80
CA GLU A 85 -10.01 -13.19 12.55
C GLU A 85 -10.36 -13.68 11.12
N THR A 86 -9.55 -13.28 10.12
CA THR A 86 -9.74 -13.68 8.71
C THR A 86 -9.59 -15.19 8.52
N LEU A 87 -8.73 -15.87 9.29
CA LEU A 87 -8.56 -17.32 9.23
C LEU A 87 -9.84 -18.11 9.55
N LYS A 88 -10.80 -17.51 10.27
CA LYS A 88 -12.12 -18.14 10.53
C LYS A 88 -12.92 -18.33 9.24
N SER A 89 -12.76 -17.41 8.28
CA SER A 89 -13.44 -17.46 6.97
C SER A 89 -12.58 -18.13 5.88
N PHE A 90 -11.27 -17.98 5.97
CA PHE A 90 -10.30 -18.50 5.01
C PHE A 90 -9.21 -19.33 5.71
N PRO A 91 -9.56 -20.53 6.20
CA PRO A 91 -8.58 -21.41 6.85
C PRO A 91 -7.44 -21.76 5.87
N ASN A 92 -6.28 -22.10 6.40
CA ASN A 92 -5.06 -22.39 5.64
C ASN A 92 -4.54 -21.23 4.77
N SER A 93 -4.95 -20.00 5.07
CA SER A 93 -4.35 -18.80 4.46
C SER A 93 -3.05 -18.42 5.16
N ILE A 94 -2.24 -17.59 4.50
CA ILE A 94 -1.00 -17.07 5.08
C ILE A 94 -0.93 -15.55 5.00
N LEU A 95 -0.18 -14.98 5.94
CA LEU A 95 0.23 -13.59 5.94
C LEU A 95 1.76 -13.50 5.87
N LEU A 96 2.27 -12.80 4.86
CA LEU A 96 3.69 -12.50 4.74
C LEU A 96 3.91 -11.00 4.96
N ILE A 97 4.82 -10.65 5.86
CA ILE A 97 5.19 -9.26 6.15
C ILE A 97 6.64 -9.06 5.75
N ALA A 98 6.88 -8.20 4.76
CA ALA A 98 8.21 -7.85 4.28
C ALA A 98 8.66 -6.49 4.84
N GLY A 99 9.87 -6.43 5.39
CA GLY A 99 10.45 -5.19 5.88
C GLY A 99 11.61 -5.38 6.82
N GLY A 100 12.47 -4.38 6.90
CA GLY A 100 13.55 -4.33 7.88
C GLY A 100 13.02 -3.95 9.27
N ASP A 101 13.66 -4.47 10.31
CA ASP A 101 13.32 -4.13 11.69
C ASP A 101 13.71 -2.67 12.02
N GLU A 102 12.76 -1.95 12.58
CA GLU A 102 12.96 -0.66 13.23
C GLU A 102 12.31 -0.63 14.62
N GLY A 103 12.51 -1.72 15.37
CA GLY A 103 12.17 -1.84 16.79
C GLY A 103 10.91 -2.65 17.10
N GLU A 104 10.16 -3.14 16.11
CA GLU A 104 8.90 -3.87 16.32
C GLU A 104 9.00 -5.39 16.08
N GLU A 105 10.04 -5.90 15.46
CA GLU A 105 10.12 -7.32 15.09
C GLU A 105 9.91 -8.27 16.28
N LYS A 106 10.53 -7.94 17.43
CA LYS A 106 10.40 -8.77 18.66
C LYS A 106 8.95 -8.79 19.16
N ASN A 107 8.27 -7.65 19.14
CA ASN A 107 6.87 -7.53 19.59
C ASN A 107 5.95 -8.33 18.69
N LEU A 108 6.12 -8.20 17.36
CA LEU A 108 5.35 -8.94 16.36
C LEU A 108 5.59 -10.46 16.46
N LYS A 109 6.82 -10.92 16.65
CA LYS A 109 7.13 -12.34 16.89
C LYS A 109 6.44 -12.90 18.14
N ASN A 110 6.41 -12.11 19.22
CA ASN A 110 5.71 -12.51 20.44
C ASN A 110 4.19 -12.59 20.21
N GLN A 111 3.61 -11.64 19.48
CA GLN A 111 2.19 -11.66 19.15
C GLN A 111 1.84 -12.87 18.29
N ILE A 112 2.61 -13.17 17.25
CA ILE A 112 2.46 -14.34 16.38
C ILE A 112 2.45 -15.62 17.21
N LYS A 113 3.41 -15.75 18.14
CA LYS A 113 3.51 -16.90 19.03
C LYS A 113 2.31 -17.02 19.99
N ASN A 114 1.90 -15.91 20.60
CA ASN A 114 0.76 -15.89 21.54
C ASN A 114 -0.57 -16.28 20.88
N LEU A 115 -0.69 -16.01 19.57
CA LEU A 115 -1.85 -16.40 18.76
C LEU A 115 -1.71 -17.77 18.09
N ASN A 116 -0.59 -18.50 18.29
CA ASN A 116 -0.25 -19.78 17.65
C ASN A 116 -0.26 -19.67 16.10
N LEU A 117 0.28 -18.58 15.56
CA LEU A 117 0.29 -18.27 14.12
C LEU A 117 1.65 -18.52 13.45
N GLU A 118 2.61 -19.20 14.09
CA GLU A 118 3.98 -19.39 13.58
C GLU A 118 4.03 -20.17 12.24
N ASN A 119 2.96 -20.88 11.91
CA ASN A 119 2.83 -21.59 10.63
C ASN A 119 2.01 -20.82 9.59
N SER A 120 1.45 -19.65 9.93
CA SER A 120 0.56 -18.88 9.06
C SER A 120 1.02 -17.44 8.87
N VAL A 121 1.87 -16.90 9.75
CA VAL A 121 2.40 -15.52 9.66
C VAL A 121 3.92 -15.55 9.65
N PHE A 122 4.51 -14.91 8.63
CA PHE A 122 5.97 -14.91 8.43
C PHE A 122 6.49 -13.48 8.27
N LEU A 123 7.49 -13.12 9.08
CA LEU A 123 8.31 -11.92 8.89
C LEU A 123 9.49 -12.31 8.01
N ILE A 124 9.49 -11.86 6.75
CA ILE A 124 10.44 -12.37 5.73
C ILE A 124 11.65 -11.45 5.49
N GLY A 125 11.79 -10.38 6.30
CA GLY A 125 12.86 -9.41 6.12
C GLY A 125 12.61 -8.46 4.95
N ALA A 126 13.60 -7.62 4.65
CA ALA A 126 13.52 -6.65 3.55
C ALA A 126 13.70 -7.33 2.19
N ILE A 127 12.86 -6.95 1.23
CA ILE A 127 12.94 -7.40 -0.16
C ILE A 127 12.94 -6.20 -1.12
N SER A 128 13.52 -6.38 -2.31
CA SER A 128 13.62 -5.31 -3.32
C SER A 128 13.68 -5.88 -4.74
N GLY A 129 13.72 -5.00 -5.73
CA GLY A 129 13.87 -5.39 -7.14
C GLY A 129 12.77 -6.34 -7.61
N GLN A 130 13.16 -7.38 -8.35
CA GLN A 130 12.21 -8.38 -8.89
C GLN A 130 11.48 -9.16 -7.79
N ASP A 131 12.14 -9.47 -6.68
CA ASP A 131 11.49 -10.18 -5.56
C ASP A 131 10.33 -9.37 -4.97
N LYS A 132 10.44 -8.04 -4.89
CA LYS A 132 9.32 -7.17 -4.47
C LYS A 132 8.16 -7.24 -5.46
N ILE A 133 8.44 -7.21 -6.75
CA ILE A 133 7.41 -7.28 -7.80
C ILE A 133 6.70 -8.64 -7.75
N ASP A 134 7.45 -9.73 -7.70
CA ASP A 134 6.91 -11.08 -7.59
C ASP A 134 6.10 -11.27 -6.30
N PHE A 135 6.59 -10.72 -5.18
CA PHE A 135 5.92 -10.75 -3.89
C PHE A 135 4.53 -10.11 -3.93
N LEU A 136 4.43 -8.94 -4.55
CA LEU A 136 3.15 -8.24 -4.68
C LEU A 136 2.25 -8.91 -5.73
N ALA A 137 2.77 -9.26 -6.91
CA ALA A 137 1.99 -9.72 -8.05
C ALA A 137 1.29 -11.07 -7.85
N ASN A 138 1.86 -11.94 -7.04
CA ASN A 138 1.32 -13.29 -6.79
C ASN A 138 0.45 -13.37 -5.53
N ALA A 139 0.27 -12.26 -4.81
CA ALA A 139 -0.62 -12.17 -3.66
C ALA A 139 -2.10 -12.06 -4.08
N ASP A 140 -3.00 -12.46 -3.18
CA ASP A 140 -4.44 -12.27 -3.32
C ASP A 140 -4.89 -10.91 -2.78
N LEU A 141 -4.14 -10.36 -1.80
CA LEU A 141 -4.45 -9.10 -1.13
C LEU A 141 -3.19 -8.49 -0.52
N PHE A 142 -3.03 -7.18 -0.64
CA PHE A 142 -2.13 -6.37 0.16
C PHE A 142 -2.90 -5.63 1.24
N CYS A 143 -2.48 -5.73 2.49
CA CYS A 143 -3.12 -5.02 3.61
C CYS A 143 -2.07 -4.32 4.47
N LEU A 144 -2.24 -3.01 4.70
CA LEU A 144 -1.37 -2.24 5.59
C LEU A 144 -2.20 -1.19 6.35
N PRO A 145 -2.59 -1.46 7.60
CA PRO A 145 -3.36 -0.54 8.44
C PRO A 145 -2.48 0.51 9.11
N SER A 146 -1.74 1.29 8.31
CA SER A 146 -0.85 2.34 8.81
C SER A 146 -1.61 3.42 9.59
N HIS A 147 -1.03 3.88 10.69
CA HIS A 147 -1.57 4.99 11.48
C HIS A 147 -1.35 6.36 10.82
N ASN A 148 -0.37 6.48 9.94
CA ASN A 148 -0.11 7.69 9.16
C ASN A 148 0.79 7.37 7.95
N GLU A 149 0.42 7.90 6.77
CA GLU A 149 1.22 7.87 5.55
C GLU A 149 0.95 9.14 4.73
N ASN A 150 2.00 9.80 4.29
CA ASN A 150 1.84 10.93 3.37
C ASN A 150 1.26 10.46 2.02
N PHE A 151 1.87 9.44 1.43
CA PHE A 151 1.38 8.80 0.20
C PHE A 151 1.38 7.27 0.32
N GLY A 152 2.51 6.67 0.75
CA GLY A 152 2.66 5.24 0.90
C GLY A 152 2.86 4.52 -0.45
N ASN A 153 4.04 4.66 -1.05
CA ASN A 153 4.35 4.11 -2.39
C ASN A 153 4.02 2.62 -2.52
N VAL A 154 4.12 1.84 -1.44
CA VAL A 154 3.84 0.40 -1.48
C VAL A 154 2.40 0.06 -1.88
N TYR A 155 1.43 0.94 -1.59
CA TYR A 155 0.04 0.73 -2.01
C TYR A 155 -0.08 0.81 -3.54
N ILE A 156 0.52 1.84 -4.16
CA ILE A 156 0.48 1.98 -5.61
C ILE A 156 1.31 0.90 -6.31
N GLU A 157 2.41 0.45 -5.71
CA GLU A 157 3.21 -0.66 -6.20
C GLU A 157 2.39 -1.96 -6.22
N SER A 158 1.61 -2.21 -5.16
CA SER A 158 0.67 -3.33 -5.11
C SER A 158 -0.40 -3.24 -6.20
N LEU A 159 -1.06 -2.09 -6.30
CA LEU A 159 -2.08 -1.87 -7.34
C LEU A 159 -1.52 -2.02 -8.75
N ALA A 160 -0.29 -1.56 -9.00
CA ALA A 160 0.37 -1.66 -10.30
C ALA A 160 0.64 -3.12 -10.71
N THR A 161 0.91 -4.02 -9.75
CA THR A 161 1.00 -5.46 -10.04
C THR A 161 -0.36 -6.12 -10.24
N GLY A 162 -1.45 -5.40 -9.97
CA GLY A 162 -2.83 -5.90 -10.02
C GLY A 162 -3.31 -6.48 -8.69
N THR A 163 -2.58 -6.31 -7.61
CA THR A 163 -3.00 -6.81 -6.30
C THR A 163 -3.82 -5.75 -5.57
N PRO A 164 -5.07 -6.07 -5.18
CA PRO A 164 -5.95 -5.15 -4.49
C PRO A 164 -5.42 -4.81 -3.10
N ILE A 165 -5.90 -3.69 -2.54
CA ILE A 165 -5.41 -3.23 -1.24
C ILE A 165 -6.53 -3.06 -0.21
N VAL A 166 -6.17 -3.29 1.07
CA VAL A 166 -6.90 -2.75 2.22
C VAL A 166 -6.00 -1.72 2.89
N ALA A 167 -6.46 -0.48 2.90
CA ALA A 167 -5.73 0.68 3.40
C ALA A 167 -6.49 1.36 4.54
N SER A 168 -5.75 2.03 5.43
CA SER A 168 -6.30 2.84 6.50
C SER A 168 -6.88 4.15 5.99
N ILE A 169 -7.93 4.67 6.64
CA ILE A 169 -8.42 6.04 6.42
C ILE A 169 -7.37 7.12 6.75
N MET A 170 -6.30 6.74 7.46
CA MET A 170 -5.15 7.60 7.74
C MET A 170 -4.14 7.66 6.57
N THR A 171 -4.57 7.25 5.38
CA THR A 171 -3.80 7.23 4.14
C THR A 171 -4.63 7.81 2.99
N PRO A 172 -4.03 8.36 1.92
CA PRO A 172 -4.77 9.02 0.84
C PRO A 172 -5.35 8.04 -0.21
N TRP A 173 -5.77 6.83 0.19
CA TRP A 173 -6.14 5.77 -0.75
C TRP A 173 -7.64 5.52 -0.87
N SER A 174 -8.50 6.52 -0.57
CA SER A 174 -9.96 6.39 -0.70
C SER A 174 -10.45 6.02 -2.11
N GLU A 175 -9.69 6.38 -3.15
CA GLU A 175 -10.04 6.06 -4.56
C GLU A 175 -10.15 4.54 -4.85
N VAL A 176 -9.55 3.67 -4.02
CA VAL A 176 -9.64 2.22 -4.22
C VAL A 176 -11.07 1.70 -4.15
N GLU A 177 -11.95 2.39 -3.42
CA GLU A 177 -13.37 2.04 -3.35
C GLU A 177 -14.09 2.43 -4.64
N THR A 178 -13.80 3.62 -5.20
CA THR A 178 -14.36 4.10 -6.47
C THR A 178 -13.94 3.21 -7.65
N TYR A 179 -12.70 2.69 -7.62
CA TYR A 179 -12.19 1.76 -8.62
C TYR A 179 -12.53 0.29 -8.34
N TYR A 180 -13.25 0.00 -7.25
CA TYR A 180 -13.58 -1.37 -6.84
C TYR A 180 -12.38 -2.30 -6.68
N CYS A 181 -11.21 -1.77 -6.38
CA CYS A 181 -9.95 -2.50 -6.25
C CYS A 181 -9.38 -2.52 -4.83
N GLY A 182 -10.15 -2.13 -3.84
CA GLY A 182 -9.71 -2.13 -2.46
C GLY A 182 -10.78 -1.69 -1.48
N LYS A 183 -10.35 -1.52 -0.23
CA LYS A 183 -11.13 -0.96 0.87
C LYS A 183 -10.30 0.08 1.61
N TRP A 184 -10.97 1.12 2.09
CA TRP A 184 -10.38 2.21 2.85
C TRP A 184 -11.12 2.33 4.17
N VAL A 185 -10.51 1.83 5.27
CA VAL A 185 -11.21 1.57 6.51
C VAL A 185 -10.48 2.10 7.75
N GLU A 186 -11.20 2.29 8.84
CA GLU A 186 -10.62 2.62 10.14
C GLU A 186 -9.68 1.51 10.63
N ASN A 187 -8.61 1.90 11.33
CA ASN A 187 -7.63 0.99 11.93
C ASN A 187 -8.21 0.28 13.16
N SER A 188 -9.07 -0.70 12.93
CA SER A 188 -9.53 -1.62 13.95
C SER A 188 -9.48 -3.05 13.44
N ILE A 189 -9.33 -4.00 14.34
CA ILE A 189 -9.28 -5.43 14.02
C ILE A 189 -10.55 -5.84 13.26
N GLU A 190 -11.72 -5.41 13.74
CA GLU A 190 -13.01 -5.73 13.14
C GLU A 190 -13.15 -5.17 11.72
N LYS A 191 -12.85 -3.87 11.53
CA LYS A 191 -13.00 -3.21 10.22
C LYS A 191 -11.98 -3.75 9.21
N THR A 192 -10.74 -3.95 9.64
CA THR A 192 -9.67 -4.47 8.79
C THR A 192 -9.95 -5.91 8.37
N SER A 193 -10.32 -6.81 9.30
CA SER A 193 -10.62 -8.21 8.97
C SER A 193 -11.86 -8.33 8.07
N LYS A 194 -12.91 -7.53 8.33
CA LYS A 194 -14.08 -7.47 7.46
C LYS A 194 -13.71 -7.03 6.05
N ALA A 195 -12.94 -5.96 5.92
CA ALA A 195 -12.47 -5.47 4.62
C ALA A 195 -11.62 -6.49 3.87
N MET A 196 -10.72 -7.19 4.57
CA MET A 196 -9.92 -8.28 3.99
C MET A 196 -10.84 -9.38 3.44
N ASN A 197 -11.81 -9.83 4.23
CA ASN A 197 -12.75 -10.88 3.82
C ASN A 197 -13.59 -10.45 2.59
N GLU A 198 -14.07 -9.20 2.55
CA GLU A 198 -14.83 -8.67 1.42
C GLU A 198 -14.02 -8.62 0.11
N ILE A 199 -12.71 -8.35 0.18
CA ILE A 199 -11.84 -8.37 -1.00
C ILE A 199 -11.52 -9.81 -1.43
N LEU A 200 -11.23 -10.69 -0.50
CA LEU A 200 -10.79 -12.07 -0.77
C LEU A 200 -11.86 -12.96 -1.44
N ILE A 201 -13.14 -12.57 -1.40
CA ILE A 201 -14.25 -13.27 -2.10
C ILE A 201 -14.51 -12.74 -3.51
N LYS A 202 -13.95 -11.58 -3.89
CA LYS A 202 -14.18 -10.99 -5.22
C LYS A 202 -13.53 -11.79 -6.33
N ASP A 203 -14.05 -11.59 -7.55
CA ASP A 203 -13.41 -12.10 -8.75
C ASP A 203 -12.00 -11.53 -8.91
N ARG A 204 -11.03 -12.43 -9.09
CA ARG A 204 -9.61 -12.05 -9.10
C ARG A 204 -9.23 -11.27 -10.35
N ASP A 205 -9.78 -11.63 -11.49
CA ASP A 205 -9.40 -11.00 -12.76
C ASP A 205 -9.98 -9.60 -12.87
N GLU A 206 -11.24 -9.42 -12.47
CA GLU A 206 -11.87 -8.10 -12.43
C GLU A 206 -11.13 -7.14 -11.50
N ILE A 207 -10.85 -7.57 -10.26
CA ILE A 207 -10.19 -6.71 -9.28
C ILE A 207 -8.74 -6.37 -9.69
N ARG A 208 -8.05 -7.27 -10.40
CA ARG A 208 -6.71 -7.02 -10.95
C ARG A 208 -6.73 -5.96 -12.04
N ILE A 209 -7.70 -6.00 -12.94
CA ILE A 209 -7.87 -4.98 -13.99
C ILE A 209 -8.11 -3.62 -13.35
N ASN A 210 -9.00 -3.55 -12.37
CA ASN A 210 -9.35 -2.34 -11.66
C ASN A 210 -8.15 -1.76 -10.87
N SER A 211 -7.38 -2.62 -10.21
CA SER A 211 -6.14 -2.23 -9.51
C SER A 211 -5.13 -1.57 -10.45
N LYS A 212 -4.87 -2.21 -11.59
CA LYS A 212 -3.96 -1.68 -12.61
C LYS A 212 -4.45 -0.37 -13.23
N ALA A 213 -5.76 -0.25 -13.46
CA ALA A 213 -6.36 0.96 -13.99
C ALA A 213 -6.17 2.16 -13.02
N LEU A 214 -6.36 1.96 -11.72
CA LEU A 214 -6.08 2.99 -10.73
C LEU A 214 -4.59 3.34 -10.70
N ALA A 215 -3.70 2.35 -10.65
CA ALA A 215 -2.26 2.58 -10.59
C ALA A 215 -1.71 3.33 -11.81
N TYR A 216 -2.27 3.09 -12.99
CA TYR A 216 -1.82 3.76 -14.23
C TYR A 216 -1.99 5.29 -14.19
N LYS A 217 -2.96 5.82 -13.41
CA LYS A 217 -3.09 7.28 -13.20
C LYS A 217 -1.81 7.90 -12.63
N TYR A 218 -1.08 7.13 -11.85
CA TYR A 218 0.12 7.54 -11.15
C TYR A 218 1.42 7.17 -11.88
N ASP A 219 1.35 6.77 -13.17
CA ASP A 219 2.56 6.61 -13.98
C ASP A 219 3.35 7.91 -14.01
N TRP A 220 4.67 7.82 -13.89
CA TRP A 220 5.55 9.00 -13.96
C TRP A 220 5.32 9.88 -15.17
N LYS A 221 4.87 9.33 -16.29
CA LYS A 221 4.52 10.10 -17.48
C LYS A 221 3.39 11.11 -17.19
N ASN A 222 2.37 10.70 -16.45
CA ASN A 222 1.24 11.54 -16.05
C ASN A 222 1.61 12.52 -14.94
N VAL A 223 2.36 12.05 -13.94
CA VAL A 223 2.79 12.88 -12.81
C VAL A 223 3.78 13.96 -13.27
N ALA A 224 4.72 13.63 -14.14
CA ALA A 224 5.66 14.60 -14.72
C ALA A 224 4.96 15.70 -15.50
N LEU A 225 3.88 15.38 -16.23
CA LEU A 225 3.06 16.40 -16.90
C LEU A 225 2.41 17.36 -15.91
N SER A 226 1.93 16.86 -14.76
CA SER A 226 1.37 17.70 -13.70
C SER A 226 2.42 18.66 -13.11
N PHE A 227 3.66 18.19 -12.90
CA PHE A 227 4.76 19.06 -12.48
C PHE A 227 5.11 20.11 -13.54
N LYS A 228 5.17 19.70 -14.81
CA LYS A 228 5.42 20.64 -15.92
C LYS A 228 4.39 21.77 -15.92
N ASN A 229 3.10 21.42 -15.88
CA ASN A 229 2.01 22.41 -15.85
C ASN A 229 2.10 23.34 -14.63
N LEU A 230 2.47 22.80 -13.46
CA LEU A 230 2.69 23.61 -12.27
C LEU A 230 3.83 24.61 -12.45
N PHE A 231 4.96 24.18 -13.01
CA PHE A 231 6.12 25.06 -13.22
C PHE A 231 5.80 26.16 -14.25
N GLU A 232 5.10 25.86 -15.35
CA GLU A 232 4.65 26.84 -16.35
C GLU A 232 3.75 27.89 -15.70
N LYS A 233 2.74 27.47 -14.93
CA LYS A 233 1.84 28.37 -14.18
C LYS A 233 2.59 29.29 -13.22
N VAL A 234 3.56 28.77 -12.47
CA VAL A 234 4.35 29.58 -11.52
C VAL A 234 5.24 30.61 -12.24
N LEU A 235 5.77 30.26 -13.41
CA LEU A 235 6.56 31.18 -14.23
C LEU A 235 5.70 32.31 -14.82
N GLU A 236 4.52 32.02 -15.34
CA GLU A 236 3.57 32.98 -15.85
C GLU A 236 3.16 33.98 -14.76
N GLU A 237 2.78 33.53 -13.58
CA GLU A 237 2.44 34.36 -12.43
C GLU A 237 3.57 35.33 -12.03
N LYS A 238 4.84 34.87 -12.10
CA LYS A 238 6.00 35.74 -11.84
C LYS A 238 6.18 36.82 -12.90
N HIS A 239 5.96 36.48 -14.16
CA HIS A 239 6.06 37.45 -15.25
C HIS A 239 4.99 38.52 -15.15
N GLU A 240 3.77 38.20 -14.73
CA GLU A 240 2.68 39.17 -14.53
C GLU A 240 2.95 40.12 -13.35
N GLN A 241 3.56 39.65 -12.27
CA GLN A 241 3.91 40.46 -11.10
C GLN A 241 5.11 41.38 -11.34
N SER A 242 5.85 41.17 -12.42
CA SER A 242 7.04 41.97 -12.78
C SER A 242 6.77 43.05 -13.78
N LYS A 243 5.53 43.14 -14.26
CA LYS A 243 4.99 44.22 -15.12
C LYS A 243 4.20 45.22 -14.28
#